data_e91857b69a26eae5245cc58f444128bc
#
_entry.id   e91857b69a26eae5245cc58f444128bc
#
_cell.length_a   1.000
_cell.length_b   1.000
_cell.length_c   1.000
_cell.angle_alpha   90.00
_cell.angle_beta   90.00
_cell.angle_gamma   90.00
#
_symmetry.space_group_name_H-M   'P 1'
#
loop_
_entity.id
_entity.type
_entity.pdbx_description
1 polymer ?
#
loop_
_entity_poly.entity_id
_entity_poly.type
_entity_poly.pdbx_seq_one_letter_code
_entity_poly.pdbx_strand_id
1 'polypeptide(L)'
;EPLFEGRFEYDWLVEVADRLGLKTEFSLGRTAGQWLQTCYEELRKTETELPDYETFKKDALFRYQERPIIPAFEKQCQDPEKNPFPTRSGKIEIFSETVYRTNYKEFFPAIPRYVKPPEGPDDVLAEKYPLQLIGWHTKRRCHSIHDSNEAMHKIDPQRLWMNPKDAAARNLKEGETVLVWNDRGKVEIPVYITDRIAAGVVAMSQGAWYRPDQNGIDQAGSVNVLTSLHPTPYARGNAQHTNLVEVRG
;
A
#
# COMPACT_ATOMS: atom_id res chain seq x y z
N GLU A 1 24.53 12.15 -4.19
CA GLU A 1 24.09 12.76 -5.47
C GLU A 1 23.32 11.73 -6.31
N PRO A 2 22.34 12.16 -7.10
CA PRO A 2 21.65 11.27 -8.03
C PRO A 2 22.62 10.67 -9.05
N LEU A 3 22.33 9.44 -9.49
CA LEU A 3 23.14 8.76 -10.50
C LEU A 3 22.70 9.14 -11.92
N PHE A 4 23.67 9.22 -12.83
CA PHE A 4 23.46 9.51 -14.27
C PHE A 4 22.70 10.84 -14.50
N GLU A 5 21.65 10.83 -15.27
CA GLU A 5 20.77 11.97 -15.54
C GLU A 5 19.69 12.19 -14.47
N GLY A 6 19.73 11.41 -13.39
CA GLY A 6 18.80 11.57 -12.27
C GLY A 6 18.92 12.97 -11.66
N ARG A 7 17.78 13.53 -11.23
CA ARG A 7 17.72 14.82 -10.53
C ARG A 7 16.76 14.72 -9.36
N PHE A 8 16.98 15.53 -8.35
CA PHE A 8 15.99 15.69 -7.30
C PHE A 8 14.68 16.26 -7.87
N GLU A 9 13.58 15.70 -7.45
CA GLU A 9 12.26 16.04 -7.99
C GLU A 9 11.95 17.52 -7.85
N TYR A 10 12.25 18.11 -6.72
CA TYR A 10 12.05 19.54 -6.48
C TYR A 10 12.79 20.42 -7.51
N ASP A 11 14.04 20.08 -7.82
CA ASP A 11 14.88 20.91 -8.70
C ASP A 11 14.34 20.95 -10.13
N TRP A 12 13.96 19.79 -10.69
CA TRP A 12 13.39 19.78 -12.05
C TRP A 12 11.98 20.35 -12.09
N LEU A 13 11.18 20.23 -11.02
CA LEU A 13 9.87 20.88 -10.93
C LEU A 13 10.00 22.40 -10.89
N VAL A 14 11.02 22.94 -10.19
CA VAL A 14 11.31 24.39 -10.22
C VAL A 14 11.67 24.84 -11.64
N GLU A 15 12.44 24.05 -12.42
CA GLU A 15 12.73 24.38 -13.82
C GLU A 15 11.47 24.37 -14.69
N VAL A 16 10.56 23.43 -14.50
CA VAL A 16 9.27 23.38 -15.19
C VAL A 16 8.45 24.62 -14.84
N ALA A 17 8.35 24.96 -13.56
CA ALA A 17 7.65 26.14 -13.10
C ALA A 17 8.26 27.43 -13.67
N ASP A 18 9.57 27.50 -13.79
CA ASP A 18 10.28 28.64 -14.42
C ASP A 18 9.87 28.85 -15.88
N ARG A 19 9.82 27.76 -16.67
CA ARG A 19 9.36 27.79 -18.07
C ARG A 19 7.90 28.17 -18.23
N LEU A 20 7.10 27.93 -17.20
CA LEU A 20 5.68 28.33 -17.16
C LEU A 20 5.46 29.73 -16.59
N GLY A 21 6.53 30.44 -16.16
CA GLY A 21 6.43 31.74 -15.52
C GLY A 21 5.91 31.71 -14.08
N LEU A 22 5.93 30.51 -13.43
CA LEU A 22 5.36 30.27 -12.11
C LEU A 22 6.42 29.96 -11.04
N LYS A 23 7.70 30.21 -11.31
CA LYS A 23 8.81 29.83 -10.42
C LYS A 23 8.67 30.38 -9.01
N THR A 24 8.33 31.65 -8.90
CA THR A 24 8.21 32.33 -7.59
C THR A 24 7.04 31.78 -6.80
N GLU A 25 5.89 31.57 -7.44
CA GLU A 25 4.70 31.01 -6.82
C GLU A 25 4.92 29.57 -6.36
N PHE A 26 5.62 28.77 -7.16
CA PHE A 26 5.92 27.38 -6.83
C PHE A 26 6.96 27.25 -5.71
N SER A 27 8.09 27.96 -5.84
CA SER A 27 9.23 27.80 -4.92
C SER A 27 9.17 28.73 -3.72
N LEU A 28 8.40 29.81 -3.75
CA LEU A 28 8.46 30.95 -2.82
C LEU A 28 9.88 31.51 -2.67
N GLY A 29 10.67 31.41 -3.76
CA GLY A 29 12.06 31.85 -3.79
C GLY A 29 13.02 30.95 -3.00
N ARG A 30 12.59 29.76 -2.55
CA ARG A 30 13.41 28.86 -1.71
C ARG A 30 14.01 27.72 -2.51
N THR A 31 15.21 27.32 -2.10
CA THR A 31 15.85 26.07 -2.51
C THR A 31 15.30 24.88 -1.69
N ALA A 32 15.55 23.65 -2.14
CA ALA A 32 15.20 22.45 -1.38
C ALA A 32 15.77 22.47 0.05
N GLY A 33 17.04 22.89 0.21
CA GLY A 33 17.67 23.01 1.54
C GLY A 33 17.00 24.04 2.45
N GLN A 34 16.58 25.17 1.88
CA GLN A 34 15.83 26.20 2.64
C GLN A 34 14.42 25.72 3.02
N TRP A 35 13.78 24.89 2.19
CA TRP A 35 12.53 24.26 2.55
C TRP A 35 12.70 23.25 3.68
N LEU A 36 13.72 22.40 3.62
CA LEU A 36 14.03 21.46 4.70
C LEU A 36 14.28 22.18 6.03
N GLN A 37 15.06 23.25 6.01
CA GLN A 37 15.28 24.08 7.20
C GLN A 37 13.97 24.68 7.71
N THR A 38 13.15 25.24 6.81
CA THR A 38 11.84 25.82 7.18
C THR A 38 10.94 24.77 7.86
N CYS A 39 10.81 23.58 7.26
CA CYS A 39 10.01 22.49 7.83
C CYS A 39 10.56 22.01 9.17
N TYR A 40 11.87 21.94 9.31
CA TYR A 40 12.51 21.56 10.57
C TYR A 40 12.26 22.59 11.68
N GLU A 41 12.40 23.88 11.39
CA GLU A 41 12.14 24.95 12.38
C GLU A 41 10.65 25.00 12.78
N GLU A 42 9.74 24.69 11.86
CA GLU A 42 8.32 24.54 12.23
C GLU A 42 8.11 23.34 13.18
N LEU A 43 8.76 22.20 12.92
CA LEU A 43 8.71 21.04 13.80
C LEU A 43 9.25 21.36 15.19
N ARG A 44 10.36 22.11 15.28
CA ARG A 44 10.96 22.52 16.56
C ARG A 44 10.02 23.35 17.44
N LYS A 45 9.04 24.04 16.89
CA LYS A 45 8.05 24.78 17.70
C LYS A 45 7.22 23.87 18.60
N THR A 46 7.00 22.63 18.18
CA THR A 46 6.25 21.61 18.94
C THR A 46 7.18 20.59 19.61
N GLU A 47 8.29 20.25 18.97
CA GLU A 47 9.29 19.30 19.47
C GLU A 47 10.52 20.06 20.02
N THR A 48 10.33 20.65 21.20
CA THR A 48 11.33 21.56 21.81
C THR A 48 12.63 20.88 22.24
N GLU A 49 12.68 19.54 22.28
CA GLU A 49 13.88 18.76 22.56
C GLU A 49 14.86 18.71 21.37
N LEU A 50 14.39 19.04 20.17
CA LEU A 50 15.22 18.99 18.97
C LEU A 50 16.34 20.05 19.01
N PRO A 51 17.57 19.70 18.62
CA PRO A 51 18.66 20.65 18.49
C PRO A 51 18.38 21.69 17.39
N ASP A 52 19.26 22.66 17.20
CA ASP A 52 19.19 23.53 16.03
C ASP A 52 19.41 22.75 14.72
N TYR A 53 18.99 23.35 13.61
CA TYR A 53 19.02 22.68 12.31
C TYR A 53 20.43 22.26 11.87
N GLU A 54 21.45 23.09 12.12
CA GLU A 54 22.81 22.77 11.69
C GLU A 54 23.40 21.61 12.50
N THR A 55 23.12 21.56 13.80
CA THR A 55 23.48 20.44 14.66
C THR A 55 22.81 19.17 14.22
N PHE A 56 21.47 19.20 13.98
CA PHE A 56 20.73 18.05 13.48
C PHE A 56 21.24 17.56 12.12
N LYS A 57 21.53 18.48 11.20
CA LYS A 57 22.06 18.16 9.87
C LYS A 57 23.43 17.50 9.93
N LYS A 58 24.28 17.91 10.87
CA LYS A 58 25.61 17.33 11.11
C LYS A 58 25.51 15.93 11.70
N ASP A 59 24.66 15.75 12.70
CA ASP A 59 24.53 14.49 13.44
C ASP A 59 23.65 13.47 12.71
N ALA A 60 22.79 13.95 11.80
CA ALA A 60 21.88 13.17 10.94
C ALA A 60 20.91 12.25 11.70
N LEU A 61 20.89 12.27 13.03
CA LEU A 61 20.06 11.45 13.89
C LEU A 61 19.79 12.16 15.21
N PHE A 62 18.53 12.19 15.61
CA PHE A 62 18.13 12.58 16.96
C PHE A 62 17.35 11.44 17.63
N ARG A 63 17.69 11.14 18.87
CA ARG A 63 16.97 10.13 19.67
C ARG A 63 16.20 10.84 20.76
N TYR A 64 14.87 10.73 20.69
CA TYR A 64 14.02 11.17 21.78
C TYR A 64 14.28 10.33 23.03
N GLN A 65 14.16 10.96 24.20
CA GLN A 65 14.10 10.20 25.44
C GLN A 65 12.88 9.28 25.45
N GLU A 66 12.96 8.16 26.16
CA GLU A 66 11.82 7.27 26.33
C GLU A 66 10.64 8.06 26.92
N ARG A 67 9.56 8.07 26.17
CA ARG A 67 8.29 8.67 26.61
C ARG A 67 7.37 7.54 27.09
N PRO A 68 6.59 7.79 28.16
CA PRO A 68 5.61 6.80 28.60
C PRO A 68 4.62 6.49 27.46
N ILE A 69 4.25 5.22 27.34
CA ILE A 69 3.19 4.81 26.41
C ILE A 69 1.88 5.40 26.91
N ILE A 70 1.30 6.30 26.13
CA ILE A 70 -0.02 6.85 26.39
C ILE A 70 -1.03 6.06 25.55
N PRO A 71 -1.95 5.30 26.15
CA PRO A 71 -2.99 4.61 25.41
C PRO A 71 -3.83 5.60 24.58
N ALA A 72 -4.18 5.21 23.36
CA ALA A 72 -5.05 6.03 22.54
C ALA A 72 -6.39 6.27 23.27
N PHE A 73 -6.87 7.51 23.20
CA PHE A 73 -8.14 7.94 23.84
C PHE A 73 -8.19 7.82 25.38
N GLU A 74 -7.06 7.72 26.05
CA GLU A 74 -7.01 7.61 27.51
C GLU A 74 -7.80 8.75 28.20
N LYS A 75 -7.57 10.00 27.78
CA LYS A 75 -8.27 11.16 28.34
C LYS A 75 -9.78 11.09 28.14
N GLN A 76 -10.22 10.65 26.96
CA GLN A 76 -11.64 10.48 26.63
C GLN A 76 -12.28 9.35 27.47
N CYS A 77 -11.52 8.29 27.78
CA CYS A 77 -12.01 7.19 28.63
C CYS A 77 -12.07 7.58 30.09
N GLN A 78 -11.11 8.37 30.59
CA GLN A 78 -11.05 8.79 31.99
C GLN A 78 -12.06 9.88 32.33
N ASP A 79 -12.22 10.87 31.46
CA ASP A 79 -13.15 11.99 31.68
C ASP A 79 -13.75 12.45 30.32
N PRO A 80 -14.79 11.75 29.83
CA PRO A 80 -15.40 12.05 28.55
C PRO A 80 -16.10 13.40 28.49
N GLU A 81 -16.51 13.97 29.64
CA GLU A 81 -17.13 15.28 29.65
C GLU A 81 -16.15 16.41 29.42
N LYS A 82 -14.95 16.34 30.00
CA LYS A 82 -13.89 17.32 29.79
C LYS A 82 -13.11 17.08 28.51
N ASN A 83 -13.07 15.84 28.03
CA ASN A 83 -12.33 15.44 26.84
C ASN A 83 -13.26 14.73 25.83
N PRO A 84 -14.23 15.41 25.23
CA PRO A 84 -15.10 14.79 24.24
C PRO A 84 -14.30 14.35 23.03
N PHE A 85 -14.80 13.34 22.30
CA PHE A 85 -14.24 13.01 20.99
C PHE A 85 -14.48 14.17 20.02
N PRO A 86 -13.59 14.39 19.02
CA PRO A 86 -13.74 15.43 18.00
C PRO A 86 -14.78 15.04 16.94
N THR A 87 -15.98 14.69 17.39
CA THR A 87 -17.16 14.31 16.61
C THR A 87 -18.34 15.23 16.93
N ARG A 88 -19.39 15.25 16.12
CA ARG A 88 -20.58 16.07 16.38
C ARG A 88 -21.24 15.75 17.71
N SER A 89 -21.26 14.47 18.07
CA SER A 89 -21.88 14.01 19.32
C SER A 89 -20.94 14.10 20.53
N GLY A 90 -19.65 14.39 20.34
CA GLY A 90 -18.63 14.28 21.36
C GLY A 90 -18.32 12.83 21.78
N LYS A 91 -18.90 11.85 21.10
CA LYS A 91 -18.80 10.41 21.38
C LYS A 91 -18.29 9.65 20.14
N ILE A 92 -17.97 8.37 20.31
CA ILE A 92 -17.72 7.48 19.17
C ILE A 92 -19.00 7.35 18.35
N GLU A 93 -18.96 7.72 17.06
CA GLU A 93 -20.11 7.66 16.16
C GLU A 93 -20.03 6.39 15.32
N ILE A 94 -20.91 5.42 15.61
CA ILE A 94 -21.05 4.19 14.81
C ILE A 94 -21.81 4.47 13.52
N PHE A 95 -22.81 5.36 13.57
CA PHE A 95 -23.54 5.84 12.40
C PHE A 95 -22.85 7.07 11.80
N SER A 96 -22.45 6.99 10.54
CA SER A 96 -21.86 8.10 9.80
C SER A 96 -22.92 8.87 9.00
N GLU A 97 -23.33 10.04 9.50
CA GLU A 97 -24.28 10.89 8.80
C GLU A 97 -23.71 11.40 7.44
N THR A 98 -22.40 11.64 7.38
CA THR A 98 -21.74 12.05 6.15
C THR A 98 -21.90 10.99 5.06
N VAL A 99 -21.62 9.72 5.39
CA VAL A 99 -21.80 8.60 4.45
C VAL A 99 -23.27 8.39 4.12
N TYR A 100 -24.17 8.51 5.10
CA TYR A 100 -25.61 8.38 4.90
C TYR A 100 -26.18 9.36 3.86
N ARG A 101 -25.61 10.54 3.78
CA ARG A 101 -26.00 11.59 2.80
C ARG A 101 -25.41 11.39 1.41
N THR A 102 -24.50 10.42 1.21
CA THR A 102 -23.91 10.12 -0.10
C THR A 102 -24.85 9.24 -0.95
N ASN A 103 -24.60 9.23 -2.26
CA ASN A 103 -25.30 8.36 -3.20
C ASN A 103 -24.70 6.91 -3.24
N TYR A 104 -23.75 6.60 -2.37
CA TYR A 104 -23.00 5.33 -2.36
C TYR A 104 -23.46 4.35 -1.28
N LYS A 105 -24.70 4.46 -0.80
CA LYS A 105 -25.23 3.70 0.36
C LYS A 105 -25.15 2.17 0.22
N GLU A 106 -25.23 1.66 -1.00
CA GLU A 106 -25.13 0.22 -1.26
C GLU A 106 -23.73 -0.32 -1.00
N PHE A 107 -22.71 0.41 -1.42
CA PHE A 107 -21.30 0.04 -1.33
C PHE A 107 -20.63 0.60 -0.08
N PHE A 108 -21.17 1.68 0.47
CA PHE A 108 -20.64 2.38 1.63
C PHE A 108 -21.77 2.61 2.64
N PRO A 109 -22.10 1.60 3.45
CA PRO A 109 -23.18 1.74 4.44
C PRO A 109 -22.78 2.71 5.54
N ALA A 110 -23.76 3.46 6.05
CA ALA A 110 -23.56 4.46 7.13
C ALA A 110 -23.22 3.83 8.49
N ILE A 111 -23.36 2.52 8.60
CA ILE A 111 -22.93 1.73 9.76
C ILE A 111 -21.97 0.63 9.30
N PRO A 112 -21.00 0.20 10.11
CA PRO A 112 -20.13 -0.92 9.78
C PRO A 112 -20.94 -2.19 9.53
N ARG A 113 -20.86 -2.71 8.34
CA ARG A 113 -21.42 -4.01 7.96
C ARG A 113 -20.58 -4.63 6.86
N TYR A 114 -20.65 -5.96 6.74
CA TYR A 114 -20.06 -6.64 5.60
C TYR A 114 -20.77 -6.24 4.31
N VAL A 115 -19.99 -5.86 3.31
CA VAL A 115 -20.44 -5.63 1.94
C VAL A 115 -19.74 -6.65 1.04
N LYS A 116 -20.52 -7.42 0.31
CA LYS A 116 -19.98 -8.44 -0.61
C LYS A 116 -19.05 -7.78 -1.64
N PRO A 117 -17.79 -8.23 -1.77
CA PRO A 117 -16.90 -7.70 -2.80
C PRO A 117 -17.37 -8.12 -4.20
N PRO A 118 -17.02 -7.36 -5.25
CA PRO A 118 -17.35 -7.71 -6.64
C PRO A 118 -16.82 -9.08 -7.07
N GLU A 119 -15.61 -9.45 -6.62
CA GLU A 119 -15.02 -10.77 -6.82
C GLU A 119 -14.75 -11.39 -5.44
N GLY A 120 -15.52 -12.35 -5.05
CA GLY A 120 -15.41 -13.03 -3.77
C GLY A 120 -15.81 -14.50 -3.87
N PRO A 121 -15.72 -15.26 -2.78
CA PRO A 121 -15.99 -16.70 -2.80
C PRO A 121 -17.43 -17.06 -3.21
N ASP A 122 -18.36 -16.11 -3.08
CA ASP A 122 -19.77 -16.30 -3.48
C ASP A 122 -20.07 -15.72 -4.87
N ASP A 123 -19.08 -15.32 -5.64
CA ASP A 123 -19.25 -14.85 -7.00
C ASP A 123 -19.34 -16.03 -7.97
N VAL A 124 -20.12 -15.87 -9.03
CA VAL A 124 -20.21 -16.87 -10.11
C VAL A 124 -18.83 -17.17 -10.73
N LEU A 125 -17.95 -16.20 -10.78
CA LEU A 125 -16.56 -16.39 -11.24
C LEU A 125 -15.76 -17.36 -10.38
N ALA A 126 -16.15 -17.62 -9.13
CA ALA A 126 -15.47 -18.58 -8.26
C ALA A 126 -15.59 -20.03 -8.75
N GLU A 127 -16.59 -20.34 -9.58
CA GLU A 127 -16.68 -21.66 -10.26
C GLU A 127 -15.53 -21.87 -11.25
N LYS A 128 -15.05 -20.79 -11.88
CA LYS A 128 -13.95 -20.81 -12.86
C LYS A 128 -12.58 -20.48 -12.21
N TYR A 129 -12.57 -19.60 -11.23
CA TYR A 129 -11.39 -19.09 -10.54
C TYR A 129 -11.58 -19.22 -9.02
N PRO A 130 -11.37 -20.39 -8.43
CA PRO A 130 -11.79 -20.69 -7.05
C PRO A 130 -10.90 -20.12 -5.96
N LEU A 131 -9.77 -19.51 -6.30
CA LEU A 131 -8.83 -18.99 -5.33
C LEU A 131 -8.92 -17.46 -5.22
N GLN A 132 -9.08 -16.97 -4.00
CA GLN A 132 -9.06 -15.55 -3.70
C GLN A 132 -7.62 -15.06 -3.70
N LEU A 133 -7.27 -14.16 -4.63
CA LEU A 133 -5.96 -13.51 -4.64
C LEU A 133 -5.97 -12.24 -3.78
N ILE A 134 -5.04 -12.17 -2.83
CA ILE A 134 -4.76 -10.97 -2.06
C ILE A 134 -3.36 -10.44 -2.37
N GLY A 135 -3.22 -9.11 -2.39
CA GLY A 135 -1.92 -8.44 -2.45
C GLY A 135 -1.38 -8.15 -1.06
N TRP A 136 -0.06 -8.16 -0.86
CA TRP A 136 0.56 -7.78 0.40
C TRP A 136 1.84 -6.97 0.17
N HIS A 137 2.23 -6.18 1.16
CA HIS A 137 3.46 -5.39 1.10
C HIS A 137 4.62 -6.19 1.64
N THR A 138 5.66 -6.39 0.81
CA THR A 138 6.93 -6.96 1.28
C THR A 138 7.67 -5.97 2.18
N LYS A 139 8.45 -6.48 3.12
CA LYS A 139 9.32 -5.66 3.98
C LYS A 139 10.56 -5.11 3.25
N ARG A 140 10.81 -5.55 2.01
CA ARG A 140 12.06 -5.29 1.29
C ARG A 140 11.92 -4.32 0.13
N ARG A 141 10.68 -4.01 -0.25
CA ARG A 141 10.36 -3.05 -1.30
C ARG A 141 9.31 -2.07 -0.80
N CYS A 142 9.35 -0.85 -1.27
CA CYS A 142 8.28 0.11 -1.08
C CYS A 142 7.48 0.20 -2.39
N HIS A 143 6.40 -0.58 -2.49
CA HIS A 143 5.69 -0.80 -3.75
C HIS A 143 6.67 -1.27 -4.85
N SER A 144 6.81 -0.52 -5.96
CA SER A 144 7.72 -0.84 -7.06
C SER A 144 9.16 -0.32 -6.87
N ILE A 145 9.42 0.46 -5.82
CA ILE A 145 10.78 0.93 -5.51
C ILE A 145 11.59 -0.25 -5.00
N HIS A 146 12.81 -0.40 -5.51
CA HIS A 146 13.73 -1.50 -5.27
C HIS A 146 13.37 -2.83 -5.97
N ASP A 147 12.38 -2.88 -6.87
CA ASP A 147 12.14 -4.11 -7.64
C ASP A 147 13.28 -4.42 -8.63
N SER A 148 14.07 -3.43 -9.03
CA SER A 148 15.30 -3.63 -9.80
C SER A 148 16.51 -4.08 -8.96
N ASN A 149 16.39 -4.15 -7.63
CA ASN A 149 17.49 -4.48 -6.73
C ASN A 149 17.57 -6.00 -6.49
N GLU A 150 18.53 -6.65 -7.16
CA GLU A 150 18.75 -8.10 -7.03
C GLU A 150 19.05 -8.57 -5.61
N ALA A 151 19.71 -7.76 -4.79
CA ALA A 151 19.99 -8.12 -3.39
C ALA A 151 18.69 -8.24 -2.58
N MET A 152 17.70 -7.40 -2.85
CA MET A 152 16.39 -7.49 -2.20
C MET A 152 15.62 -8.73 -2.66
N HIS A 153 15.67 -9.08 -3.94
CA HIS A 153 15.07 -10.33 -4.46
C HIS A 153 15.71 -11.59 -3.89
N LYS A 154 17.02 -11.59 -3.62
CA LYS A 154 17.68 -12.75 -2.95
C LYS A 154 17.21 -12.95 -1.52
N ILE A 155 16.88 -11.86 -0.80
CA ILE A 155 16.39 -11.91 0.58
C ILE A 155 14.90 -12.28 0.64
N ASP A 156 14.09 -11.70 -0.25
CA ASP A 156 12.63 -11.84 -0.28
C ASP A 156 12.17 -11.99 -1.75
N PRO A 157 12.29 -13.20 -2.32
CA PRO A 157 11.94 -13.46 -3.70
C PRO A 157 10.43 -13.36 -3.94
N GLN A 158 10.04 -12.92 -5.13
CA GLN A 158 8.65 -12.89 -5.56
C GLN A 158 8.12 -14.30 -5.68
N ARG A 159 7.07 -14.65 -4.93
CA ARG A 159 6.46 -15.97 -4.89
C ARG A 159 4.96 -15.90 -4.68
N LEU A 160 4.25 -16.92 -5.14
CA LEU A 160 2.85 -17.14 -4.79
C LEU A 160 2.77 -17.91 -3.48
N TRP A 161 2.20 -17.31 -2.44
CA TRP A 161 1.89 -18.03 -1.20
C TRP A 161 0.62 -18.85 -1.39
N MET A 162 0.66 -20.12 -1.03
CA MET A 162 -0.45 -21.04 -1.20
C MET A 162 -0.56 -21.98 0.00
N ASN A 163 -1.80 -22.27 0.42
CA ASN A 163 -2.05 -23.23 1.49
C ASN A 163 -1.70 -24.66 1.04
N PRO A 164 -1.14 -25.54 1.92
CA PRO A 164 -0.81 -26.92 1.60
C PRO A 164 -1.98 -27.73 1.03
N LYS A 165 -3.21 -27.47 1.48
CA LYS A 165 -4.41 -28.17 0.95
C LYS A 165 -4.70 -27.81 -0.51
N ASP A 166 -4.55 -26.53 -0.86
CA ASP A 166 -4.77 -26.05 -2.22
C ASP A 166 -3.67 -26.51 -3.17
N ALA A 167 -2.43 -26.55 -2.69
CA ALA A 167 -1.28 -27.08 -3.43
C ALA A 167 -1.42 -28.59 -3.68
N ALA A 168 -1.81 -29.35 -2.67
CA ALA A 168 -2.04 -30.80 -2.80
C ALA A 168 -3.17 -31.12 -3.79
N ALA A 169 -4.27 -30.38 -3.75
CA ALA A 169 -5.40 -30.54 -4.70
C ALA A 169 -5.00 -30.30 -6.16
N ARG A 170 -3.86 -29.59 -6.39
CA ARG A 170 -3.32 -29.27 -7.71
C ARG A 170 -2.02 -30.03 -8.03
N ASN A 171 -1.60 -30.95 -7.15
CA ASN A 171 -0.35 -31.71 -7.26
C ASN A 171 0.91 -30.83 -7.37
N LEU A 172 0.91 -29.65 -6.76
CA LEU A 172 2.02 -28.70 -6.77
C LEU A 172 3.03 -28.99 -5.68
N LYS A 173 4.32 -28.71 -5.96
CA LYS A 173 5.43 -28.88 -5.04
C LYS A 173 6.04 -27.53 -4.67
N GLU A 174 6.65 -27.48 -3.48
CA GLU A 174 7.37 -26.29 -3.02
C GLU A 174 8.41 -25.82 -4.05
N GLY A 175 8.38 -24.52 -4.39
CA GLY A 175 9.31 -23.88 -5.33
C GLY A 175 9.02 -24.15 -6.81
N GLU A 176 8.00 -24.96 -7.14
CA GLU A 176 7.57 -25.17 -8.53
C GLU A 176 7.09 -23.85 -9.16
N THR A 177 7.45 -23.61 -10.42
CA THR A 177 6.92 -22.49 -11.17
C THR A 177 5.49 -22.80 -11.58
N VAL A 178 4.56 -21.95 -11.17
CA VAL A 178 3.13 -22.10 -11.43
C VAL A 178 2.59 -20.98 -12.29
N LEU A 179 1.61 -21.29 -13.11
CA LEU A 179 0.80 -20.32 -13.84
C LEU A 179 -0.37 -19.88 -12.97
N VAL A 180 -0.47 -18.60 -12.69
CA VAL A 180 -1.60 -17.93 -12.02
C VAL A 180 -2.35 -17.12 -13.05
N TRP A 181 -3.67 -17.30 -13.19
CA TRP A 181 -4.41 -16.58 -14.23
C TRP A 181 -5.87 -16.31 -13.88
N ASN A 182 -6.43 -15.37 -14.61
CA ASN A 182 -7.85 -15.12 -14.76
C ASN A 182 -8.13 -14.55 -16.16
N ASP A 183 -9.33 -14.01 -16.41
CA ASP A 183 -9.69 -13.43 -17.71
C ASP A 183 -8.87 -12.18 -18.10
N ARG A 184 -8.18 -11.56 -17.15
CA ARG A 184 -7.37 -10.33 -17.37
C ARG A 184 -5.95 -10.61 -17.80
N GLY A 185 -5.35 -11.68 -17.30
CA GLY A 185 -3.98 -12.02 -17.67
C GLY A 185 -3.42 -13.24 -16.97
N LYS A 186 -2.11 -13.42 -17.15
CA LYS A 186 -1.35 -14.60 -16.70
C LYS A 186 -0.03 -14.17 -16.08
N VAL A 187 0.36 -14.86 -15.03
CA VAL A 187 1.63 -14.65 -14.32
C VAL A 187 2.27 -16.01 -14.05
N GLU A 188 3.55 -16.15 -14.34
CA GLU A 188 4.36 -17.32 -13.95
C GLU A 188 5.31 -16.94 -12.83
N ILE A 189 5.20 -17.62 -11.68
CA ILE A 189 6.08 -17.39 -10.51
C ILE A 189 6.23 -18.68 -9.69
N PRO A 190 7.32 -18.82 -8.90
CA PRO A 190 7.46 -19.95 -7.98
C PRO A 190 6.38 -19.94 -6.88
N VAL A 191 5.84 -21.10 -6.53
CA VAL A 191 4.94 -21.27 -5.40
C VAL A 191 5.72 -21.40 -4.09
N TYR A 192 5.19 -20.81 -3.02
CA TYR A 192 5.62 -21.00 -1.64
C TYR A 192 4.47 -21.62 -0.84
N ILE A 193 4.64 -22.89 -0.47
CA ILE A 193 3.61 -23.65 0.24
C ILE A 193 3.72 -23.36 1.74
N THR A 194 2.67 -22.81 2.33
CA THR A 194 2.69 -22.40 3.75
C THR A 194 1.30 -22.45 4.38
N ASP A 195 1.23 -22.87 5.63
CA ASP A 195 0.03 -22.86 6.47
C ASP A 195 -0.31 -21.46 7.04
N ARG A 196 0.55 -20.46 6.78
CA ARG A 196 0.34 -19.07 7.19
C ARG A 196 -0.76 -18.34 6.40
N ILE A 197 -1.32 -18.99 5.39
CA ILE A 197 -2.44 -18.50 4.58
C ILE A 197 -3.61 -19.49 4.65
N ALA A 198 -4.82 -18.99 4.67
CA ALA A 198 -6.03 -19.83 4.71
C ALA A 198 -6.20 -20.62 3.40
N ALA A 199 -6.78 -21.82 3.47
CA ALA A 199 -7.22 -22.56 2.27
C ALA A 199 -8.25 -21.74 1.48
N GLY A 200 -8.18 -21.83 0.15
CA GLY A 200 -8.99 -21.03 -0.77
C GLY A 200 -8.45 -19.62 -1.01
N VAL A 201 -7.31 -19.24 -0.36
CA VAL A 201 -6.69 -17.93 -0.53
C VAL A 201 -5.24 -18.11 -1.00
N VAL A 202 -4.83 -17.29 -1.97
CA VAL A 202 -3.44 -17.17 -2.41
C VAL A 202 -2.99 -15.73 -2.27
N ALA A 203 -1.69 -15.52 -2.04
CA ALA A 203 -1.16 -14.18 -1.85
C ALA A 203 0.09 -13.94 -2.71
N MET A 204 0.18 -12.74 -3.26
CA MET A 204 1.30 -12.28 -4.07
C MET A 204 1.74 -10.90 -3.60
N SER A 205 3.05 -10.67 -3.43
CA SER A 205 3.51 -9.36 -3.00
C SER A 205 3.34 -8.32 -4.10
N GLN A 206 2.99 -7.11 -3.69
CA GLN A 206 2.84 -5.96 -4.60
C GLN A 206 4.20 -5.41 -5.03
N GLY A 207 4.22 -4.71 -6.16
CA GLY A 207 5.34 -3.89 -6.58
C GLY A 207 6.29 -4.54 -7.57
N ALA A 208 6.11 -5.80 -7.96
CA ALA A 208 6.88 -6.40 -9.05
C ALA A 208 6.59 -5.67 -10.38
N TRP A 209 7.66 -5.37 -11.11
CA TRP A 209 7.54 -4.74 -12.43
C TRP A 209 7.07 -5.76 -13.46
N TYR A 210 6.15 -5.33 -14.33
CA TYR A 210 5.64 -6.16 -15.40
C TYR A 210 6.75 -6.51 -16.41
N ARG A 211 6.99 -7.81 -16.61
CA ARG A 211 7.99 -8.34 -17.54
C ARG A 211 7.41 -9.51 -18.34
N PRO A 212 6.61 -9.24 -19.38
CA PRO A 212 5.97 -10.29 -20.16
C PRO A 212 6.99 -11.03 -21.04
N ASP A 213 6.74 -12.31 -21.22
CA ASP A 213 7.35 -13.10 -22.29
C ASP A 213 6.73 -12.80 -23.66
N GLN A 214 7.16 -13.52 -24.69
CA GLN A 214 6.61 -13.38 -26.05
C GLN A 214 5.13 -13.74 -26.20
N ASN A 215 4.56 -14.43 -25.21
CA ASN A 215 3.15 -14.83 -25.17
C ASN A 215 2.30 -13.88 -24.28
N GLY A 216 2.92 -12.84 -23.75
CA GLY A 216 2.26 -11.89 -22.85
C GLY A 216 2.08 -12.40 -21.41
N ILE A 217 2.77 -13.49 -21.02
CA ILE A 217 2.74 -14.03 -19.67
C ILE A 217 3.78 -13.29 -18.82
N ASP A 218 3.37 -12.67 -17.74
CA ASP A 218 4.28 -11.96 -16.83
C ASP A 218 5.18 -12.93 -16.08
N GLN A 219 6.48 -12.72 -16.17
CA GLN A 219 7.54 -13.54 -15.55
C GLN A 219 8.08 -12.92 -14.25
N ALA A 220 7.51 -11.81 -13.80
CA ALA A 220 8.01 -11.09 -12.64
C ALA A 220 7.08 -11.14 -11.42
N GLY A 221 5.85 -11.58 -11.60
CA GLY A 221 4.86 -11.63 -10.52
C GLY A 221 4.17 -10.30 -10.24
N SER A 222 3.89 -9.52 -11.29
CA SER A 222 3.11 -8.28 -11.15
C SER A 222 1.65 -8.59 -10.87
N VAL A 223 1.22 -8.38 -9.63
CA VAL A 223 -0.17 -8.63 -9.21
C VAL A 223 -1.19 -7.82 -10.01
N ASN A 224 -0.78 -6.67 -10.56
CA ASN A 224 -1.66 -5.81 -11.35
C ASN A 224 -2.15 -6.46 -12.64
N VAL A 225 -1.46 -7.46 -13.16
CA VAL A 225 -1.90 -8.27 -14.32
C VAL A 225 -3.22 -8.98 -14.05
N LEU A 226 -3.48 -9.31 -12.79
CA LEU A 226 -4.62 -10.11 -12.33
C LEU A 226 -5.71 -9.28 -11.63
N THR A 227 -5.48 -7.99 -11.37
CA THR A 227 -6.41 -7.15 -10.63
C THR A 227 -7.50 -6.55 -11.51
N SER A 228 -8.71 -6.39 -10.95
CA SER A 228 -9.81 -5.75 -11.65
C SER A 228 -9.61 -4.23 -11.73
N LEU A 229 -10.22 -3.61 -12.74
CA LEU A 229 -10.26 -2.15 -12.90
C LEU A 229 -11.51 -1.52 -12.25
N HIS A 230 -12.21 -2.26 -11.39
CA HIS A 230 -13.34 -1.71 -10.65
C HIS A 230 -12.83 -0.77 -9.54
N PRO A 231 -12.99 0.54 -9.69
CA PRO A 231 -12.57 1.46 -8.64
C PRO A 231 -13.51 1.37 -7.45
N THR A 232 -12.97 1.57 -6.24
CA THR A 232 -13.81 1.70 -5.06
C THR A 232 -14.75 2.91 -5.22
N PRO A 233 -15.99 2.84 -4.74
CA PRO A 233 -17.02 3.82 -5.11
C PRO A 233 -16.70 5.26 -4.71
N TYR A 234 -16.08 5.47 -3.55
CA TYR A 234 -15.81 6.79 -3.00
C TYR A 234 -14.40 7.29 -3.31
N ALA A 235 -13.40 6.52 -2.91
CA ALA A 235 -11.99 6.90 -3.04
C ALA A 235 -11.40 6.63 -4.42
N ARG A 236 -12.13 5.93 -5.32
CA ARG A 236 -11.66 5.53 -6.64
C ARG A 236 -10.35 4.73 -6.63
N GLY A 237 -10.06 4.08 -5.50
CA GLY A 237 -8.89 3.24 -5.33
C GLY A 237 -9.04 1.87 -6.02
N ASN A 238 -7.92 1.18 -6.19
CA ASN A 238 -7.89 -0.16 -6.78
C ASN A 238 -8.31 -1.24 -5.76
N ALA A 239 -9.12 -2.20 -6.19
CA ALA A 239 -9.53 -3.36 -5.39
C ALA A 239 -8.50 -4.50 -5.49
N GLN A 240 -7.32 -4.34 -4.90
CA GLN A 240 -6.20 -5.29 -5.03
C GLN A 240 -6.38 -6.60 -4.24
N HIS A 241 -7.29 -6.65 -3.28
CA HIS A 241 -7.44 -7.78 -2.35
C HIS A 241 -8.69 -8.64 -2.61
N THR A 242 -9.40 -8.35 -3.69
CA THR A 242 -10.65 -9.03 -4.05
C THR A 242 -10.62 -9.44 -5.52
N ASN A 243 -9.71 -10.34 -5.89
CA ASN A 243 -9.59 -10.84 -7.24
C ASN A 243 -9.61 -12.37 -7.19
N LEU A 244 -10.28 -12.99 -8.15
CA LEU A 244 -10.34 -14.43 -8.28
C LEU A 244 -9.34 -14.92 -9.32
N VAL A 245 -8.66 -16.03 -9.02
CA VAL A 245 -7.66 -16.66 -9.88
C VAL A 245 -7.75 -18.18 -9.83
N GLU A 246 -7.16 -18.82 -10.83
CA GLU A 246 -6.81 -20.23 -10.81
C GLU A 246 -5.29 -20.40 -10.91
N VAL A 247 -4.77 -21.54 -10.42
CA VAL A 247 -3.35 -21.87 -10.37
C VAL A 247 -3.12 -23.29 -10.86
N ARG A 248 -2.09 -23.50 -11.70
CA ARG A 248 -1.64 -24.84 -12.12
C ARG A 248 -0.12 -24.89 -12.25
N GLY A 249 0.46 -26.10 -12.21
CA GLY A 249 1.83 -26.37 -12.63
C GLY A 249 1.99 -26.40 -14.13
#